data_0b98de340ad42578ef509af085706967
#
_entry.id   0b98de340ad42578ef509af085706967
#
_cell.length_a   1.000
_cell.length_b   1.000
_cell.length_c   1.000
_cell.angle_alpha   90.00
_cell.angle_beta   90.00
_cell.angle_gamma   90.00
#
_symmetry.space_group_name_H-M   'P 1'
#
loop_
_entity.id
_entity.type
_entity.pdbx_description
1 polymer ?
#
loop_
_entity_poly.entity_id
_entity_poly.type
_entity_poly.pdbx_seq_one_letter_code
_entity_poly.pdbx_strand_id
1 'polypeptide(L)'
;MDTKRKKCWIDASIQLFLGLMFIVSGVLKSMDIYGTELKLIEYGNSLGWDFLINHYVLFAIILCTFELWLGLWLSTFFYRKIAILTLITTMLFFTTITIFFVINHEKNIIDCGCFGELFPMSLTASLLKNCLFLLLSGYLLWAHRKKEIKLSKDLNLLLLAWLCCSILLPLYTAYHLSLYNPTGYGEGTNLREKTDFVLLDQNFEDVKKKVLNSAGQTY
;
A
#
# COMPACT_ATOMS: atom_id res chain seq x y z
N MET A 1 6.14 -2.88 41.56
CA MET A 1 5.30 -1.96 40.77
C MET A 1 5.92 -1.61 39.39
N ASP A 2 7.20 -1.80 39.23
CA ASP A 2 7.99 -1.39 38.05
C ASP A 2 7.79 -2.29 36.80
N THR A 3 7.71 -3.61 36.98
CA THR A 3 7.61 -4.59 35.86
C THR A 3 6.30 -4.49 35.07
N LYS A 4 5.16 -4.25 35.72
CA LYS A 4 3.87 -4.06 35.03
C LYS A 4 3.84 -2.76 34.21
N ARG A 5 4.47 -1.71 34.70
CA ARG A 5 4.59 -0.43 34.02
C ARG A 5 5.48 -0.56 32.78
N LYS A 6 6.65 -1.19 32.91
CA LYS A 6 7.56 -1.44 31.77
C LYS A 6 6.87 -2.26 30.67
N LYS A 7 6.13 -3.33 31.02
CA LYS A 7 5.37 -4.11 30.04
C LYS A 7 4.33 -3.29 29.29
N CYS A 8 3.61 -2.40 29.99
CA CYS A 8 2.61 -1.52 29.35
C CYS A 8 3.25 -0.57 28.32
N TRP A 9 4.45 -0.05 28.61
CA TRP A 9 5.19 0.81 27.69
C TRP A 9 5.68 0.04 26.44
N ILE A 10 6.20 -1.18 26.62
CA ILE A 10 6.64 -2.04 25.53
C ILE A 10 5.46 -2.35 24.59
N ASP A 11 4.32 -2.78 25.15
CA ASP A 11 3.11 -3.06 24.34
C ASP A 11 2.63 -1.82 23.57
N ALA A 12 2.69 -0.63 24.20
CA ALA A 12 2.32 0.62 23.54
C ALA A 12 3.31 0.99 22.43
N SER A 13 4.61 0.82 22.65
CA SER A 13 5.64 1.11 21.65
C SER A 13 5.54 0.18 20.43
N ILE A 14 5.30 -1.11 20.64
CA ILE A 14 5.11 -2.08 19.54
C ILE A 14 3.87 -1.71 18.72
N GLN A 15 2.75 -1.39 19.40
CA GLN A 15 1.52 -1.01 18.71
C GLN A 15 1.68 0.29 17.91
N LEU A 16 2.34 1.29 18.48
CA LEU A 16 2.62 2.56 17.82
C LEU A 16 3.53 2.35 16.61
N PHE A 17 4.58 1.53 16.74
CA PHE A 17 5.47 1.17 15.64
C PHE A 17 4.69 0.54 14.47
N LEU A 18 3.83 -0.45 14.74
CA LEU A 18 3.00 -1.08 13.72
C LEU A 18 2.04 -0.06 13.08
N GLY A 19 1.41 0.80 13.88
CA GLY A 19 0.54 1.87 13.38
C GLY A 19 1.27 2.85 12.46
N LEU A 20 2.45 3.32 12.86
CA LEU A 20 3.27 4.24 12.06
C LEU A 20 3.72 3.60 10.74
N MET A 21 4.07 2.31 10.75
CA MET A 21 4.44 1.60 9.52
C MET A 21 3.27 1.53 8.52
N PHE A 22 2.04 1.34 9.00
CA PHE A 22 0.84 1.37 8.16
C PHE A 22 0.51 2.77 7.65
N ILE A 23 0.70 3.82 8.48
CA ILE A 23 0.55 5.21 8.04
C ILE A 23 1.55 5.52 6.93
N VAL A 24 2.82 5.20 7.12
CA VAL A 24 3.86 5.43 6.11
C VAL A 24 3.54 4.67 4.82
N SER A 25 3.18 3.38 4.91
CA SER A 25 2.77 2.58 3.74
C SER A 25 1.59 3.21 2.99
N GLY A 26 0.54 3.58 3.72
CA GLY A 26 -0.66 4.18 3.14
C GLY A 26 -0.40 5.56 2.53
N VAL A 27 0.44 6.40 3.16
CA VAL A 27 0.83 7.71 2.60
C VAL A 27 1.62 7.53 1.31
N LEU A 28 2.66 6.68 1.30
CA LEU A 28 3.51 6.47 0.13
C LEU A 28 2.71 5.95 -1.07
N LYS A 29 1.82 4.98 -0.86
CA LYS A 29 0.91 4.48 -1.90
C LYS A 29 -0.10 5.54 -2.36
N SER A 30 -0.59 6.37 -1.43
CA SER A 30 -1.52 7.43 -1.76
C SER A 30 -0.87 8.56 -2.54
N MET A 31 0.44 8.78 -2.40
CA MET A 31 1.17 9.79 -3.18
C MET A 31 1.27 9.41 -4.66
N ASP A 32 1.25 8.09 -4.95
CA ASP A 32 1.24 7.54 -6.31
C ASP A 32 0.14 6.49 -6.44
N ILE A 33 -1.10 6.96 -6.63
CA ILE A 33 -2.26 6.08 -6.74
C ILE A 33 -2.22 5.26 -8.04
N TYR A 34 -1.68 5.82 -9.12
CA TYR A 34 -1.58 5.12 -10.40
C TYR A 34 -0.51 4.03 -10.39
N GLY A 35 0.63 4.25 -9.69
CA GLY A 35 1.60 3.18 -9.44
C GLY A 35 1.00 2.04 -8.61
N THR A 36 0.20 2.38 -7.59
CA THR A 36 -0.55 1.38 -6.80
C THR A 36 -1.57 0.62 -7.67
N GLU A 37 -2.27 1.31 -8.59
CA GLU A 37 -3.17 0.70 -9.56
C GLU A 37 -2.43 -0.31 -10.46
N LEU A 38 -1.29 0.08 -11.02
CA LEU A 38 -0.48 -0.81 -11.87
C LEU A 38 -0.08 -2.09 -11.14
N LYS A 39 0.30 -2.01 -9.86
CA LYS A 39 0.58 -3.20 -9.04
C LYS A 39 -0.66 -4.07 -8.82
N LEU A 40 -1.82 -3.47 -8.63
CA LEU A 40 -3.08 -4.22 -8.53
C LEU A 40 -3.45 -4.91 -9.85
N ILE A 41 -3.15 -4.29 -11.00
CA ILE A 41 -3.31 -4.90 -12.33
C ILE A 41 -2.37 -6.10 -12.49
N GLU A 42 -1.09 -5.96 -12.13
CA GLU A 42 -0.13 -7.07 -12.15
C GLU A 42 -0.64 -8.26 -11.30
N TYR A 43 -1.10 -7.98 -10.09
CA TYR A 43 -1.63 -9.00 -9.19
C TYR A 43 -2.94 -9.62 -9.71
N GLY A 44 -3.85 -8.79 -10.23
CA GLY A 44 -5.11 -9.22 -10.78
C GLY A 44 -4.92 -10.16 -11.98
N ASN A 45 -4.01 -9.82 -12.89
CA ASN A 45 -3.68 -10.64 -14.04
C ASN A 45 -3.06 -11.99 -13.61
N SER A 46 -2.16 -11.99 -12.63
CA SER A 46 -1.54 -13.23 -12.12
C SER A 46 -2.51 -14.11 -11.33
N LEU A 47 -3.54 -13.52 -10.69
CA LEU A 47 -4.57 -14.24 -9.94
C LEU A 47 -5.82 -14.57 -10.77
N GLY A 48 -5.92 -14.09 -12.01
CA GLY A 48 -7.08 -14.27 -12.88
C GLY A 48 -8.33 -13.49 -12.41
N TRP A 49 -8.12 -12.29 -11.85
CA TRP A 49 -9.21 -11.43 -11.35
C TRP A 49 -9.75 -10.48 -12.42
N ASP A 50 -10.21 -11.04 -13.53
CA ASP A 50 -10.69 -10.29 -14.71
C ASP A 50 -11.87 -9.35 -14.40
N PHE A 51 -12.65 -9.64 -13.35
CA PHE A 51 -13.77 -8.81 -12.92
C PHE A 51 -13.34 -7.43 -12.38
N LEU A 52 -12.07 -7.24 -12.04
CA LEU A 52 -11.53 -5.98 -11.53
C LEU A 52 -11.06 -5.02 -12.63
N ILE A 53 -10.99 -5.44 -13.90
CA ILE A 53 -10.33 -4.70 -14.99
C ILE A 53 -10.76 -3.23 -15.08
N ASN A 54 -12.04 -2.92 -14.85
CA ASN A 54 -12.57 -1.56 -14.93
C ASN A 54 -12.56 -0.78 -13.61
N HIS A 55 -12.03 -1.38 -12.51
CA HIS A 55 -12.19 -0.83 -11.17
C HIS A 55 -10.88 -0.74 -10.38
N TYR A 56 -9.72 -0.97 -11.01
CA TYR A 56 -8.44 -0.99 -10.29
C TYR A 56 -8.11 0.32 -9.56
N VAL A 57 -8.40 1.49 -10.15
CA VAL A 57 -8.24 2.79 -9.48
C VAL A 57 -9.07 2.87 -8.21
N LEU A 58 -10.34 2.43 -8.25
CA LEU A 58 -11.21 2.40 -7.08
C LEU A 58 -10.65 1.48 -5.99
N PHE A 59 -10.17 0.30 -6.36
CA PHE A 59 -9.53 -0.62 -5.42
C PHE A 59 -8.22 -0.05 -4.84
N ALA A 60 -7.43 0.67 -5.63
CA ALA A 60 -6.24 1.38 -5.14
C ALA A 60 -6.62 2.43 -4.09
N ILE A 61 -7.63 3.26 -4.35
CA ILE A 61 -8.15 4.25 -3.40
C ILE A 61 -8.61 3.58 -2.11
N ILE A 62 -9.40 2.51 -2.21
CA ILE A 62 -9.91 1.76 -1.05
C ILE A 62 -8.76 1.18 -0.24
N LEU A 63 -7.78 0.56 -0.90
CA LEU A 63 -6.62 -0.04 -0.25
C LEU A 63 -5.78 1.00 0.52
N CYS A 64 -5.43 2.10 -0.13
CA CYS A 64 -4.67 3.19 0.48
C CYS A 64 -5.42 3.82 1.65
N THR A 65 -6.72 4.09 1.48
CA THR A 65 -7.59 4.61 2.54
C THR A 65 -7.63 3.68 3.73
N PHE A 66 -7.79 2.37 3.48
CA PHE A 66 -7.87 1.36 4.54
C PHE A 66 -6.54 1.24 5.31
N GLU A 67 -5.40 1.25 4.62
CA GLU A 67 -4.08 1.20 5.27
C GLU A 67 -3.85 2.44 6.15
N LEU A 68 -4.14 3.64 5.65
CA LEU A 68 -4.05 4.88 6.42
C LEU A 68 -4.96 4.86 7.64
N TRP A 69 -6.21 4.49 7.45
CA TRP A 69 -7.19 4.42 8.54
C TRP A 69 -6.78 3.41 9.62
N LEU A 70 -6.35 2.21 9.22
CA LEU A 70 -5.88 1.19 10.15
C LEU A 70 -4.65 1.66 10.94
N GLY A 71 -3.70 2.33 10.28
CA GLY A 71 -2.52 2.89 10.92
C GLY A 71 -2.86 3.98 11.93
N LEU A 72 -3.75 4.90 11.59
CA LEU A 72 -4.26 5.93 12.51
C LEU A 72 -5.01 5.29 13.69
N TRP A 73 -5.87 4.32 13.43
CA TRP A 73 -6.60 3.60 14.46
C TRP A 73 -5.66 2.90 15.45
N LEU A 74 -4.67 2.16 14.97
CA LEU A 74 -3.67 1.52 15.83
C LEU A 74 -2.92 2.52 16.69
N SER A 75 -2.60 3.70 16.16
CA SER A 75 -1.87 4.75 16.88
C SER A 75 -2.68 5.43 18.00
N THR A 76 -4.01 5.39 17.94
CA THR A 76 -4.89 5.99 18.96
C THR A 76 -5.13 5.10 20.18
N PHE A 77 -4.74 3.84 20.14
CA PHE A 77 -4.94 2.85 21.21
C PHE A 77 -6.41 2.54 21.57
N PHE A 78 -7.37 3.03 20.81
CA PHE A 78 -8.79 2.75 21.05
C PHE A 78 -9.19 1.40 20.45
N TYR A 79 -10.10 0.69 21.13
CA TYR A 79 -10.53 -0.65 20.73
C TYR A 79 -9.38 -1.59 20.34
N ARG A 80 -8.29 -1.54 21.11
CA ARG A 80 -7.01 -2.21 20.83
C ARG A 80 -7.15 -3.63 20.30
N LYS A 81 -8.05 -4.43 20.91
CA LYS A 81 -8.24 -5.81 20.54
C LYS A 81 -8.80 -5.94 19.12
N ILE A 82 -9.78 -5.10 18.76
CA ILE A 82 -10.37 -5.11 17.41
C ILE A 82 -9.33 -4.61 16.39
N ALA A 83 -8.64 -3.51 16.68
CA ALA A 83 -7.59 -2.97 15.81
C ALA A 83 -6.47 -4.00 15.54
N ILE A 84 -6.03 -4.73 16.56
CA ILE A 84 -5.01 -5.78 16.42
C ILE A 84 -5.55 -6.97 15.61
N LEU A 85 -6.81 -7.37 15.82
CA LEU A 85 -7.44 -8.44 15.02
C LEU A 85 -7.54 -8.04 13.55
N THR A 86 -7.97 -6.79 13.26
CA THR A 86 -8.02 -6.27 11.90
C THR A 86 -6.64 -6.26 11.27
N LEU A 87 -5.61 -5.83 12.01
CA LEU A 87 -4.21 -5.87 11.56
C LEU A 87 -3.77 -7.29 11.21
N ILE A 88 -4.03 -8.27 12.07
CA ILE A 88 -3.66 -9.68 11.85
C ILE A 88 -4.35 -10.21 10.59
N THR A 89 -5.65 -9.96 10.43
CA THR A 89 -6.41 -10.40 9.24
C THR A 89 -5.82 -9.79 7.97
N THR A 90 -5.52 -8.50 7.98
CA THR A 90 -4.90 -7.79 6.85
C THR A 90 -3.51 -8.36 6.53
N MET A 91 -2.69 -8.59 7.55
CA MET A 91 -1.36 -9.16 7.37
C MET A 91 -1.41 -10.60 6.85
N LEU A 92 -2.34 -11.42 7.31
CA LEU A 92 -2.56 -12.77 6.79
C LEU A 92 -2.95 -12.74 5.31
N PHE A 93 -3.84 -11.84 4.92
CA PHE A 93 -4.24 -11.67 3.53
C PHE A 93 -3.04 -11.32 2.64
N PHE A 94 -2.26 -10.29 2.98
CA PHE A 94 -1.07 -9.93 2.21
C PHE A 94 0.00 -11.02 2.20
N THR A 95 0.20 -11.71 3.32
CA THR A 95 1.16 -12.80 3.41
C THR A 95 0.75 -13.96 2.49
N THR A 96 -0.54 -14.29 2.44
CA THR A 96 -1.05 -15.37 1.57
C THR A 96 -0.81 -15.04 0.09
N ILE A 97 -1.09 -13.80 -0.34
CA ILE A 97 -0.81 -13.34 -1.70
C ILE A 97 0.69 -13.41 -2.01
N THR A 98 1.54 -12.93 -1.09
CA THR A 98 2.99 -12.93 -1.30
C THR A 98 3.54 -14.36 -1.37
N ILE A 99 3.05 -15.28 -0.54
CA ILE A 99 3.42 -16.70 -0.59
C ILE A 99 3.01 -17.33 -1.94
N PHE A 100 1.80 -17.03 -2.42
CA PHE A 100 1.32 -17.50 -3.71
C PHE A 100 2.28 -17.11 -4.84
N PHE A 101 2.73 -15.85 -4.90
CA PHE A 101 3.65 -15.38 -5.92
C PHE A 101 5.05 -15.99 -5.80
N VAL A 102 5.54 -16.22 -4.56
CA VAL A 102 6.82 -16.88 -4.34
C VAL A 102 6.79 -18.34 -4.82
N ILE A 103 5.70 -19.06 -4.55
CA ILE A 103 5.57 -20.48 -4.94
C ILE A 103 5.43 -20.63 -6.45
N ASN A 104 4.64 -19.78 -7.10
CA ASN A 104 4.40 -19.85 -8.54
C ASN A 104 5.55 -19.29 -9.38
N HIS A 105 6.63 -18.80 -8.77
CA HIS A 105 7.78 -18.21 -9.46
C HIS A 105 7.36 -17.18 -10.53
N GLU A 106 6.38 -16.33 -10.21
CA GLU A 106 5.89 -15.29 -11.12
C GLU A 106 7.02 -14.32 -11.46
N LYS A 107 7.63 -14.51 -12.63
CA LYS A 107 8.80 -13.73 -13.09
C LYS A 107 8.49 -12.25 -13.31
N ASN A 108 7.21 -11.94 -13.50
CA ASN A 108 6.76 -10.57 -13.77
C ASN A 108 6.60 -9.74 -12.49
N ILE A 109 6.44 -10.38 -11.33
CA ILE A 109 6.27 -9.71 -10.04
C ILE A 109 7.62 -9.70 -9.31
N ILE A 110 8.37 -8.61 -9.47
CA ILE A 110 9.70 -8.45 -8.89
C ILE A 110 9.61 -7.94 -7.45
N ASP A 111 8.60 -7.13 -7.16
CA ASP A 111 8.41 -6.49 -5.87
C ASP A 111 6.98 -6.65 -5.33
N CYS A 112 6.83 -6.50 -4.02
CA CYS A 112 5.54 -6.68 -3.33
C CYS A 112 4.67 -5.41 -3.35
N GLY A 113 5.17 -4.26 -3.82
CA GLY A 113 4.44 -2.98 -3.80
C GLY A 113 3.97 -2.54 -2.40
N CYS A 114 4.51 -3.11 -1.30
CA CYS A 114 4.08 -2.83 0.06
C CYS A 114 4.27 -1.37 0.49
N PHE A 115 5.24 -0.67 -0.09
CA PHE A 115 5.51 0.76 0.12
C PHE A 115 5.36 1.57 -1.17
N GLY A 116 4.49 1.11 -2.10
CA GLY A 116 4.37 1.70 -3.43
C GLY A 116 5.63 1.47 -4.28
N GLU A 117 5.76 2.16 -5.39
CA GLU A 117 6.92 2.08 -6.28
C GLU A 117 8.17 2.82 -5.74
N LEU A 118 7.99 3.66 -4.70
CA LEU A 118 9.08 4.44 -4.11
C LEU A 118 10.15 3.57 -3.44
N PHE A 119 9.76 2.45 -2.85
CA PHE A 119 10.65 1.50 -2.18
C PHE A 119 10.35 0.07 -2.66
N PRO A 120 10.88 -0.32 -3.82
CA PRO A 120 10.71 -1.68 -4.31
C PRO A 120 11.35 -2.67 -3.33
N MET A 121 10.56 -3.56 -2.78
CA MET A 121 11.02 -4.61 -1.86
C MET A 121 10.86 -5.98 -2.52
N SER A 122 11.92 -6.78 -2.50
CA SER A 122 11.83 -8.16 -2.98
C SER A 122 10.75 -8.95 -2.24
N LEU A 123 10.15 -9.93 -2.89
CA LEU A 123 9.10 -10.79 -2.31
C LEU A 123 9.56 -11.47 -1.01
N THR A 124 10.83 -11.88 -0.95
CA THR A 124 11.42 -12.51 0.24
C THR A 124 11.54 -11.52 1.41
N ALA A 125 11.99 -10.28 1.16
CA ALA A 125 12.05 -9.23 2.18
C ALA A 125 10.64 -8.87 2.71
N SER A 126 9.66 -8.84 1.82
CA SER A 126 8.25 -8.61 2.18
C SER A 126 7.68 -9.74 3.03
N LEU A 127 7.99 -11.00 2.72
CA LEU A 127 7.59 -12.13 3.56
C LEU A 127 8.20 -12.04 4.95
N LEU A 128 9.50 -11.72 5.06
CA LEU A 128 10.16 -11.58 6.35
C LEU A 128 9.52 -10.47 7.19
N LYS A 129 9.26 -9.31 6.58
CA LYS A 129 8.54 -8.19 7.20
C LYS A 129 7.16 -8.62 7.69
N ASN A 130 6.37 -9.29 6.83
CA ASN A 130 5.02 -9.73 7.17
C ASN A 130 5.02 -10.76 8.32
N CYS A 131 5.96 -11.70 8.33
CA CYS A 131 6.14 -12.64 9.43
C CYS A 131 6.46 -11.91 10.74
N LEU A 132 7.38 -10.91 10.70
CA LEU A 132 7.70 -10.10 11.87
C LEU A 132 6.46 -9.36 12.40
N PHE A 133 5.67 -8.73 11.51
CA PHE A 133 4.46 -8.01 11.90
C PHE A 133 3.38 -8.95 12.46
N LEU A 134 3.24 -10.15 11.91
CA LEU A 134 2.34 -11.18 12.45
C LEU A 134 2.78 -11.63 13.85
N LEU A 135 4.07 -11.85 14.09
CA LEU A 135 4.59 -12.20 15.41
C LEU A 135 4.35 -11.09 16.44
N LEU A 136 4.64 -9.83 16.09
CA LEU A 136 4.42 -8.69 16.98
C LEU A 136 2.93 -8.48 17.28
N SER A 137 2.07 -8.57 16.27
CA SER A 137 0.62 -8.43 16.45
C SER A 137 0.02 -9.59 17.23
N GLY A 138 0.50 -10.83 17.02
CA GLY A 138 0.12 -12.00 17.79
C GLY A 138 0.50 -11.86 19.26
N TYR A 139 1.71 -11.37 19.55
CA TYR A 139 2.13 -11.04 20.91
C TYR A 139 1.21 -10.01 21.56
N LEU A 140 0.88 -8.91 20.84
CA LEU A 140 -0.04 -7.88 21.34
C LEU A 140 -1.44 -8.45 21.60
N LEU A 141 -1.96 -9.31 20.73
CA LEU A 141 -3.26 -9.95 20.92
C LEU A 141 -3.26 -10.83 22.18
N TRP A 142 -2.20 -11.62 22.37
CA TRP A 142 -2.06 -12.44 23.58
C TRP A 142 -1.97 -11.60 24.86
N ALA A 143 -1.20 -10.50 24.82
CA ALA A 143 -1.05 -9.58 25.95
C ALA A 143 -2.37 -8.88 26.34
N HIS A 144 -3.26 -8.61 25.35
CA HIS A 144 -4.51 -7.88 25.53
C HIS A 144 -5.77 -8.77 25.51
N ARG A 145 -5.64 -10.10 25.45
CA ARG A 145 -6.78 -11.05 25.30
C ARG A 145 -7.86 -10.93 26.37
N LYS A 146 -7.49 -10.55 27.60
CA LYS A 146 -8.40 -10.44 28.75
C LYS A 146 -9.05 -9.07 28.91
N LYS A 147 -8.69 -8.06 28.08
CA LYS A 147 -9.28 -6.73 28.18
C LYS A 147 -10.62 -6.69 27.47
N GLU A 148 -11.63 -6.19 28.18
CA GLU A 148 -12.98 -5.99 27.63
C GLU A 148 -13.00 -4.83 26.62
N ILE A 149 -13.87 -4.96 25.61
CA ILE A 149 -14.10 -3.92 24.62
C ILE A 149 -15.25 -3.08 25.13
N LYS A 150 -14.94 -1.84 25.55
CA LYS A 150 -15.96 -0.84 25.90
C LYS A 150 -16.28 0.01 24.69
N LEU A 151 -17.46 -0.17 24.09
CA LEU A 151 -17.95 0.68 23.00
C LEU A 151 -18.39 2.03 23.58
N SER A 152 -17.90 3.11 22.97
CA SER A 152 -18.28 4.50 23.28
C SER A 152 -18.69 5.21 21.99
N LYS A 153 -19.74 6.03 22.04
CA LYS A 153 -20.21 6.82 20.89
C LYS A 153 -19.14 7.82 20.43
N ASP A 154 -18.45 8.46 21.36
CA ASP A 154 -17.41 9.45 21.07
C ASP A 154 -16.20 8.83 20.36
N LEU A 155 -15.83 7.60 20.75
CA LEU A 155 -14.75 6.86 20.09
C LEU A 155 -15.13 6.39 18.68
N ASN A 156 -16.39 6.04 18.46
CA ASN A 156 -16.88 5.68 17.13
C ASN A 156 -16.87 6.91 16.20
N LEU A 157 -17.25 8.08 16.71
CA LEU A 157 -17.16 9.34 15.94
C LEU A 157 -15.73 9.68 15.57
N LEU A 158 -14.78 9.46 16.47
CA LEU A 158 -13.35 9.65 16.19
C LEU A 158 -12.84 8.71 15.10
N LEU A 159 -13.23 7.42 15.13
CA LEU A 159 -12.85 6.47 14.08
C LEU A 159 -13.43 6.84 12.72
N LEU A 160 -14.65 7.39 12.69
CA LEU A 160 -15.27 7.93 11.47
C LEU A 160 -14.50 9.16 10.96
N ALA A 161 -14.11 10.07 11.85
CA ALA A 161 -13.28 11.22 11.49
C ALA A 161 -11.92 10.79 10.90
N TRP A 162 -11.26 9.78 11.47
CA TRP A 162 -10.04 9.21 10.91
C TRP A 162 -10.27 8.59 9.52
N LEU A 163 -11.41 7.93 9.30
CA LEU A 163 -11.77 7.40 7.98
C LEU A 163 -11.94 8.53 6.97
N CYS A 164 -12.67 9.58 7.33
CA CYS A 164 -12.84 10.77 6.47
C CYS A 164 -11.50 11.44 6.14
N CYS A 165 -10.59 11.56 7.12
CA CYS A 165 -9.26 12.10 6.86
C CYS A 165 -8.42 11.20 5.96
N SER A 166 -8.53 9.87 6.13
CA SER A 166 -7.74 8.89 5.37
C SER A 166 -8.11 8.85 3.88
N ILE A 167 -9.35 9.17 3.53
CA ILE A 167 -9.79 9.15 2.12
C ILE A 167 -9.36 10.39 1.35
N LEU A 168 -9.06 11.51 2.04
CA LEU A 168 -8.76 12.78 1.39
C LEU A 168 -7.50 12.70 0.51
N LEU A 169 -6.44 12.09 1.01
CA LEU A 169 -5.16 12.02 0.29
C LEU A 169 -5.24 11.13 -0.97
N PRO A 170 -5.70 9.85 -0.90
CA PRO A 170 -5.84 9.03 -2.11
C PRO A 170 -6.83 9.62 -3.12
N LEU A 171 -7.91 10.24 -2.64
CA LEU A 171 -8.89 10.87 -3.52
C LEU A 171 -8.31 12.09 -4.21
N TYR A 172 -7.57 12.94 -3.48
CA TYR A 172 -6.89 14.09 -4.05
C TYR A 172 -5.93 13.68 -5.17
N THR A 173 -5.08 12.69 -4.95
CA THR A 173 -4.10 12.21 -5.93
C THR A 173 -4.72 11.46 -7.09
N ALA A 174 -5.90 10.85 -6.92
CA ALA A 174 -6.64 10.23 -8.02
C ALA A 174 -7.25 11.25 -8.99
N TYR A 175 -7.62 12.46 -8.49
CA TYR A 175 -8.16 13.53 -9.34
C TYR A 175 -7.10 14.52 -9.84
N HIS A 176 -5.96 14.56 -9.19
CA HIS A 176 -4.81 15.38 -9.58
C HIS A 176 -3.65 14.46 -9.91
N LEU A 177 -2.68 14.91 -10.71
CA LEU A 177 -1.49 14.11 -10.97
C LEU A 177 -0.82 13.67 -9.67
N SER A 178 -0.19 12.49 -9.70
CA SER A 178 0.54 11.97 -8.55
C SER A 178 1.50 13.03 -8.00
N LEU A 179 1.49 13.22 -6.67
CA LEU A 179 2.35 14.19 -5.98
C LEU A 179 3.85 13.89 -6.17
N TYR A 180 4.15 12.65 -6.51
CA TYR A 180 5.49 12.18 -6.78
C TYR A 180 5.47 11.30 -8.04
N ASN A 181 6.30 11.67 -9.01
CA ASN A 181 6.45 10.89 -10.25
C ASN A 181 7.87 10.29 -10.31
N PRO A 182 8.03 9.03 -9.88
CA PRO A 182 9.34 8.36 -9.86
C PRO A 182 9.91 8.14 -11.27
N THR A 183 9.04 8.07 -12.29
CA THR A 183 9.45 7.85 -13.69
C THR A 183 10.04 9.10 -14.33
N GLY A 184 9.81 10.27 -13.73
CA GLY A 184 10.25 11.55 -14.28
C GLY A 184 9.52 11.96 -15.58
N TYR A 185 8.41 11.27 -15.93
CA TYR A 185 7.55 11.60 -17.06
C TYR A 185 6.31 12.32 -16.51
N GLY A 186 6.37 13.65 -16.35
CA GLY A 186 5.25 14.50 -15.94
C GLY A 186 4.67 15.28 -17.11
N GLU A 187 3.55 15.98 -16.86
CA GLU A 187 3.01 16.95 -17.84
C GLU A 187 4.10 17.98 -18.22
N GLY A 188 4.25 18.24 -19.52
CA GLY A 188 5.28 19.13 -20.03
C GLY A 188 6.68 18.53 -20.17
N THR A 189 6.87 17.25 -19.87
CA THR A 189 8.17 16.58 -20.08
C THR A 189 8.43 16.44 -21.58
N ASN A 190 9.57 16.95 -22.05
CA ASN A 190 9.98 16.77 -23.44
C ASN A 190 10.48 15.33 -23.65
N LEU A 191 9.63 14.47 -24.18
CA LEU A 191 9.95 13.06 -24.46
C LEU A 191 11.13 12.88 -25.44
N ARG A 192 11.49 13.91 -26.23
CA ARG A 192 12.65 13.88 -27.12
C ARG A 192 13.98 13.87 -26.37
N GLU A 193 14.05 14.50 -25.19
CA GLU A 193 15.28 14.60 -24.39
C GLU A 193 15.48 13.41 -23.45
N LYS A 194 14.40 12.73 -23.01
CA LYS A 194 14.46 11.58 -22.10
C LYS A 194 14.35 10.25 -22.84
N THR A 195 15.20 9.99 -23.81
CA THR A 195 14.94 8.94 -24.77
C THR A 195 15.85 7.72 -24.66
N ASP A 196 15.64 6.92 -23.63
CA ASP A 196 16.21 5.55 -23.60
C ASP A 196 15.18 4.46 -23.98
N PHE A 197 13.96 4.84 -24.41
CA PHE A 197 13.01 3.86 -24.87
C PHE A 197 13.08 3.63 -26.39
N VAL A 198 12.92 2.39 -26.81
CA VAL A 198 12.86 1.98 -28.22
C VAL A 198 11.38 1.71 -28.56
N LEU A 199 10.86 2.39 -29.59
CA LEU A 199 9.54 2.11 -30.13
C LEU A 199 9.73 1.12 -31.28
N LEU A 200 9.26 -0.13 -31.09
CA LEU A 200 9.30 -1.17 -32.10
C LEU A 200 7.96 -1.25 -32.83
N ASP A 201 8.01 -1.36 -34.15
CA ASP A 201 6.83 -1.71 -34.95
C ASP A 201 6.58 -3.23 -34.92
N GLN A 202 5.57 -3.69 -35.69
CA GLN A 202 5.23 -5.12 -35.82
C GLN A 202 6.38 -5.96 -36.41
N ASN A 203 7.38 -5.32 -37.04
CA ASN A 203 8.55 -5.96 -37.63
C ASN A 203 9.80 -5.87 -36.72
N PHE A 204 9.63 -5.40 -35.50
CA PHE A 204 10.72 -5.14 -34.52
C PHE A 204 11.74 -4.09 -34.99
N GLU A 205 11.35 -3.18 -35.89
CA GLU A 205 12.19 -2.02 -36.25
C GLU A 205 11.93 -0.81 -35.35
N ASP A 206 13.00 -0.06 -35.03
CA ASP A 206 12.90 1.16 -34.22
C ASP A 206 12.26 2.30 -35.04
N VAL A 207 10.99 2.55 -34.77
CA VAL A 207 10.20 3.60 -35.43
C VAL A 207 10.14 4.91 -34.63
N LYS A 208 10.88 5.03 -33.52
CA LYS A 208 10.89 6.18 -32.62
C LYS A 208 11.06 7.51 -33.36
N LYS A 209 12.08 7.61 -34.23
CA LYS A 209 12.32 8.84 -35.01
C LYS A 209 11.18 9.18 -35.95
N LYS A 210 10.55 8.17 -36.55
CA LYS A 210 9.44 8.34 -37.50
C LYS A 210 8.18 8.84 -36.77
N VAL A 211 7.84 8.23 -35.63
CA VAL A 211 6.67 8.59 -34.81
C VAL A 211 6.85 9.98 -34.19
N LEU A 212 8.01 10.28 -33.59
CA LEU A 212 8.26 11.59 -32.97
C LEU A 212 8.37 12.74 -33.97
N ASN A 213 8.81 12.47 -35.21
CA ASN A 213 8.87 13.47 -36.26
C ASN A 213 7.51 13.72 -36.94
N SER A 214 6.66 12.67 -37.05
CA SER A 214 5.32 12.80 -37.63
C SER A 214 4.32 13.44 -36.67
N ALA A 215 4.51 13.28 -35.37
CA ALA A 215 3.58 13.80 -34.37
C ALA A 215 3.68 15.32 -34.18
N GLY A 216 4.79 16.00 -34.60
CA GLY A 216 4.92 17.49 -34.63
C GLY A 216 4.39 18.30 -33.44
N GLN A 217 3.85 17.65 -32.44
CA GLN A 217 3.08 18.20 -31.34
C GLN A 217 3.65 17.81 -29.98
N THR A 218 3.89 18.80 -29.20
CA THR A 218 4.02 18.73 -27.73
C THR A 218 2.68 18.26 -27.15
N TYR A 219 2.69 17.15 -26.44
CA TYR A 219 1.64 16.80 -25.48
C TYR A 219 2.04 17.29 -24.12
#